data_39f495a86809475d50ed1f6d033f492d
#
_entry.id   39f495a86809475d50ed1f6d033f492d
#
_cell.length_a   1.000
_cell.length_b   1.000
_cell.length_c   1.000
_cell.angle_alpha   90.00
_cell.angle_beta   90.00
_cell.angle_gamma   90.00
#
_symmetry.space_group_name_H-M   'P 1'
#
loop_
_entity.id
_entity.type
_entity.pdbx_description
1 polymer ?
#
loop_
_entity_poly.entity_id
_entity_poly.type
_entity_poly.pdbx_seq_one_letter_code
_entity_poly.pdbx_strand_id
1 'polypeptide(L)'
;MQVWAISNQKGGVGKTTTVVTLAGLLADSGHDVLLIDLDPHGSMTSYFGYDPDEIDQSVYDLFVPEANITSSLVESLVVSTAAEKVQLLPASTALATLERRAIGKSGMGLQVSKAIEHVKDDYDYVLIDSPPVLGVLMVNALAASNRLLVPSQTEFLALKGLERMVRTISMINRARKNRLPYTIIPTFYDRRTQASVKCLRELHNLYSAEIASVVVPVDTKFRNASMKGVFPSRFDPSSRGVLAYAKLLKALIEEDAQK
;
A
#
# COMPACT_ATOMS: atom_id res chain seq x y z
N MET A 1 0.97 9.03 14.49
CA MET A 1 0.79 7.90 13.53
C MET A 1 0.62 8.44 12.12
N GLN A 2 1.31 7.83 11.14
CA GLN A 2 1.16 8.11 9.71
C GLN A 2 0.43 6.94 9.03
N VAL A 3 -0.54 7.24 8.15
CA VAL A 3 -1.31 6.22 7.43
C VAL A 3 -1.10 6.41 5.93
N TRP A 4 -0.37 5.49 5.30
CA TRP A 4 -0.05 5.55 3.89
C TRP A 4 -0.79 4.44 3.13
N ALA A 5 -1.61 4.79 2.14
CA ALA A 5 -2.15 3.82 1.19
C ALA A 5 -1.19 3.64 0.01
N ILE A 6 -1.05 2.42 -0.44
CA ILE A 6 -0.32 2.08 -1.66
C ILE A 6 -1.35 1.57 -2.67
N SER A 7 -1.62 2.37 -3.71
CA SER A 7 -2.72 2.08 -4.64
C SER A 7 -2.37 2.43 -6.09
N ASN A 8 -2.83 1.61 -7.00
CA ASN A 8 -2.89 1.88 -8.44
C ASN A 8 -3.92 0.95 -9.09
N GLN A 9 -4.67 1.45 -10.07
CA GLN A 9 -5.68 0.69 -10.81
C GLN A 9 -5.08 -0.31 -11.80
N LYS A 10 -3.76 -0.33 -11.98
CA LYS A 10 -3.06 -1.36 -12.76
C LYS A 10 -2.50 -2.43 -11.83
N GLY A 11 -2.75 -3.70 -12.15
CA GLY A 11 -2.11 -4.83 -11.49
C GLY A 11 -0.63 -4.96 -11.83
N GLY A 12 0.15 -5.60 -10.93
CA GLY A 12 1.55 -5.91 -11.19
C GLY A 12 2.53 -4.72 -11.19
N VAL A 13 2.13 -3.55 -10.70
CA VAL A 13 2.99 -2.35 -10.65
C VAL A 13 3.93 -2.29 -9.45
N GLY A 14 3.88 -3.28 -8.56
CA GLY A 14 4.73 -3.37 -7.37
C GLY A 14 4.10 -2.78 -6.11
N LYS A 15 2.77 -2.75 -5.98
CA LYS A 15 2.08 -2.27 -4.76
C LYS A 15 2.54 -3.02 -3.52
N THR A 16 2.30 -4.32 -3.46
CA THR A 16 2.70 -5.19 -2.34
C THR A 16 4.20 -5.12 -2.06
N THR A 17 5.04 -5.13 -3.12
CA THR A 17 6.49 -4.97 -2.97
C THR A 17 6.85 -3.64 -2.30
N THR A 18 6.17 -2.55 -2.67
CA THR A 18 6.37 -1.23 -2.07
C THR A 18 5.98 -1.24 -0.59
N VAL A 19 4.80 -1.78 -0.26
CA VAL A 19 4.31 -1.90 1.13
C VAL A 19 5.32 -2.66 1.98
N VAL A 20 5.65 -3.88 1.58
CA VAL A 20 6.53 -4.77 2.37
C VAL A 20 7.94 -4.20 2.50
N THR A 21 8.46 -3.57 1.45
CA THR A 21 9.82 -2.99 1.52
C THR A 21 9.87 -1.78 2.44
N LEU A 22 8.89 -0.88 2.34
CA LEU A 22 8.81 0.30 3.22
C LEU A 22 8.58 -0.10 4.68
N ALA A 23 7.73 -1.11 4.93
CA ALA A 23 7.51 -1.63 6.28
C ALA A 23 8.78 -2.17 6.93
N GLY A 24 9.55 -2.99 6.18
CA GLY A 24 10.84 -3.49 6.67
C GLY A 24 11.82 -2.38 7.00
N LEU A 25 11.94 -1.36 6.14
CA LEU A 25 12.82 -0.21 6.36
C LEU A 25 12.38 0.65 7.56
N LEU A 26 11.07 0.85 7.76
CA LEU A 26 10.53 1.56 8.92
C LEU A 26 10.83 0.79 10.21
N ALA A 27 10.60 -0.51 10.23
CA ALA A 27 10.89 -1.38 11.38
C ALA A 27 12.39 -1.41 11.69
N ASP A 28 13.25 -1.47 10.68
CA ASP A 28 14.71 -1.42 10.84
C ASP A 28 15.19 -0.06 11.38
N SER A 29 14.35 0.99 11.22
CA SER A 29 14.57 2.33 11.81
C SER A 29 13.92 2.49 13.20
N GLY A 30 13.33 1.43 13.77
CA GLY A 30 12.79 1.38 15.12
C GLY A 30 11.31 1.69 15.25
N HIS A 31 10.58 1.92 14.16
CA HIS A 31 9.15 2.23 14.17
C HIS A 31 8.27 0.98 14.29
N ASP A 32 7.16 1.11 14.98
CA ASP A 32 6.11 0.11 15.05
C ASP A 32 5.13 0.30 13.88
N VAL A 33 4.92 -0.78 13.09
CA VAL A 33 4.22 -0.72 11.79
C VAL A 33 3.08 -1.72 11.74
N LEU A 34 1.88 -1.25 11.39
CA LEU A 34 0.75 -2.11 11.01
C LEU A 34 0.63 -2.17 9.49
N LEU A 35 0.60 -3.38 8.96
CA LEU A 35 0.24 -3.66 7.57
C LEU A 35 -1.25 -4.00 7.49
N ILE A 36 -1.95 -3.48 6.49
CA ILE A 36 -3.35 -3.84 6.22
C ILE A 36 -3.45 -4.32 4.78
N ASP A 37 -3.84 -5.57 4.57
CA ASP A 37 -4.06 -6.15 3.24
C ASP A 37 -5.54 -6.04 2.87
N LEU A 38 -5.87 -5.16 1.92
CA LEU A 38 -7.23 -5.00 1.41
C LEU A 38 -7.43 -5.64 0.04
N ASP A 39 -6.40 -6.27 -0.55
CA ASP A 39 -6.57 -6.96 -1.83
C ASP A 39 -7.16 -8.36 -1.60
N PRO A 40 -8.32 -8.69 -2.17
CA PRO A 40 -8.91 -10.04 -2.04
C PRO A 40 -8.00 -11.18 -2.51
N HIS A 41 -7.00 -10.89 -3.36
CA HIS A 41 -6.00 -11.89 -3.75
C HIS A 41 -5.03 -12.24 -2.60
N GLY A 42 -5.01 -11.45 -1.52
CA GLY A 42 -4.20 -11.71 -0.34
C GLY A 42 -2.70 -11.85 -0.62
N SER A 43 -2.17 -11.10 -1.59
CA SER A 43 -0.75 -11.22 -1.98
C SER A 43 0.22 -10.89 -0.85
N MET A 44 -0.11 -9.90 -0.01
CA MET A 44 0.70 -9.57 1.16
C MET A 44 0.50 -10.59 2.28
N THR A 45 -0.72 -11.06 2.47
CA THR A 45 -1.08 -12.13 3.42
C THR A 45 -0.28 -13.40 3.12
N SER A 46 -0.31 -13.85 1.86
CA SER A 46 0.47 -15.00 1.40
C SER A 46 1.99 -14.78 1.48
N TYR A 47 2.46 -13.54 1.29
CA TYR A 47 3.87 -13.18 1.45
C TYR A 47 4.40 -13.56 2.83
N PHE A 48 3.61 -13.40 3.87
CA PHE A 48 3.98 -13.73 5.25
C PHE A 48 3.57 -15.14 5.68
N GLY A 49 3.14 -16.00 4.74
CA GLY A 49 2.87 -17.42 4.98
C GLY A 49 1.48 -17.74 5.51
N TYR A 50 0.55 -16.78 5.46
CA TYR A 50 -0.85 -17.01 5.78
C TYR A 50 -1.64 -17.32 4.50
N ASP A 51 -2.62 -18.24 4.60
CA ASP A 51 -3.49 -18.59 3.48
C ASP A 51 -4.77 -17.73 3.53
N PRO A 52 -4.99 -16.84 2.54
CA PRO A 52 -6.19 -15.99 2.52
C PRO A 52 -7.49 -16.77 2.27
N ASP A 53 -7.42 -18.03 1.82
CA ASP A 53 -8.59 -18.91 1.68
C ASP A 53 -8.96 -19.64 2.97
N GLU A 54 -8.00 -19.87 3.87
CA GLU A 54 -8.18 -20.66 5.07
C GLU A 54 -8.13 -19.82 6.37
N ILE A 55 -7.81 -18.53 6.28
CA ILE A 55 -7.68 -17.68 7.48
C ILE A 55 -9.04 -17.41 8.13
N ASP A 56 -9.17 -17.73 9.42
CA ASP A 56 -10.42 -17.60 10.17
C ASP A 56 -10.81 -16.16 10.46
N GLN A 57 -9.83 -15.29 10.76
CA GLN A 57 -10.02 -13.88 11.11
C GLN A 57 -9.17 -12.99 10.22
N SER A 58 -9.79 -11.94 9.69
CA SER A 58 -9.14 -11.07 8.70
C SER A 58 -9.74 -9.67 8.70
N VAL A 59 -9.22 -8.79 7.87
CA VAL A 59 -9.80 -7.46 7.66
C VAL A 59 -11.27 -7.51 7.18
N TYR A 60 -11.74 -8.64 6.64
CA TYR A 60 -13.14 -8.85 6.26
C TYR A 60 -14.09 -8.67 7.45
N ASP A 61 -13.68 -9.04 8.66
CA ASP A 61 -14.49 -8.97 9.88
C ASP A 61 -14.85 -7.53 10.28
N LEU A 62 -14.10 -6.54 9.79
CA LEU A 62 -14.46 -5.13 9.94
C LEU A 62 -15.68 -4.71 9.10
N PHE A 63 -16.07 -5.52 8.12
CA PHE A 63 -17.12 -5.21 7.15
C PHE A 63 -18.41 -6.00 7.35
N VAL A 64 -18.44 -6.93 8.31
CA VAL A 64 -19.67 -7.66 8.62
C VAL A 64 -20.70 -6.71 9.26
N PRO A 65 -22.02 -6.89 8.99
CA PRO A 65 -23.05 -5.95 9.45
C PRO A 65 -23.09 -5.74 10.96
N GLU A 66 -22.74 -6.76 11.71
CA GLU A 66 -22.75 -6.81 13.17
C GLU A 66 -21.43 -6.35 13.80
N ALA A 67 -20.42 -5.96 12.98
CA ALA A 67 -19.10 -5.58 13.48
C ALA A 67 -19.20 -4.33 14.36
N ASN A 68 -18.99 -4.53 15.65
CA ASN A 68 -18.69 -3.45 16.58
C ASN A 68 -17.18 -3.27 16.61
N ILE A 69 -16.66 -2.30 15.85
CA ILE A 69 -15.22 -2.07 15.75
C ILE A 69 -14.74 -1.48 17.09
N THR A 70 -13.94 -2.25 17.80
CA THR A 70 -13.29 -1.89 19.07
C THR A 70 -11.81 -2.22 19.00
N SER A 71 -11.00 -1.70 19.93
CA SER A 71 -9.57 -2.07 20.04
C SER A 71 -9.39 -3.58 20.14
N SER A 72 -10.17 -4.24 21.00
CA SER A 72 -10.11 -5.70 21.20
C SER A 72 -10.43 -6.49 19.92
N LEU A 73 -11.39 -6.04 19.10
CA LEU A 73 -11.64 -6.66 17.80
C LEU A 73 -10.41 -6.50 16.91
N VAL A 74 -9.90 -5.26 16.74
CA VAL A 74 -8.76 -5.01 15.84
C VAL A 74 -7.54 -5.81 16.27
N GLU A 75 -7.22 -5.83 17.57
CA GLU A 75 -6.13 -6.62 18.15
C GLU A 75 -6.27 -8.12 17.86
N SER A 76 -7.50 -8.66 17.95
CA SER A 76 -7.75 -10.09 17.66
C SER A 76 -7.58 -10.48 16.20
N LEU A 77 -7.67 -9.50 15.26
CA LEU A 77 -7.52 -9.72 13.83
C LEU A 77 -6.05 -9.64 13.36
N VAL A 78 -5.18 -9.07 14.20
CA VAL A 78 -3.78 -8.81 13.84
C VAL A 78 -2.93 -10.06 14.05
N VAL A 79 -2.07 -10.37 13.08
CA VAL A 79 -1.15 -11.49 13.11
C VAL A 79 0.30 -11.04 13.03
N SER A 80 1.23 -11.88 13.50
CA SER A 80 2.66 -11.60 13.50
C SER A 80 3.27 -11.70 12.10
N THR A 81 4.39 -11.00 11.87
CA THR A 81 5.22 -11.17 10.69
C THR A 81 6.62 -11.67 11.07
N ALA A 82 7.51 -11.77 10.08
CA ALA A 82 8.92 -12.10 10.30
C ALA A 82 9.73 -11.01 11.04
N ALA A 83 9.12 -9.88 11.38
CA ALA A 83 9.73 -8.78 12.13
C ALA A 83 8.87 -8.41 13.34
N GLU A 84 9.48 -8.38 14.52
CA GLU A 84 8.80 -8.07 15.79
C GLU A 84 8.00 -6.76 15.74
N LYS A 85 8.54 -5.73 15.10
CA LYS A 85 7.93 -4.39 14.97
C LYS A 85 6.96 -4.25 13.80
N VAL A 86 6.64 -5.33 13.09
CA VAL A 86 5.67 -5.30 11.98
C VAL A 86 4.60 -6.34 12.20
N GLN A 87 3.38 -5.88 12.28
CA GLN A 87 2.19 -6.73 12.40
C GLN A 87 1.34 -6.59 11.13
N LEU A 88 0.49 -7.59 10.88
CA LEU A 88 -0.36 -7.67 9.70
C LEU A 88 -1.82 -7.85 10.10
N LEU A 89 -2.70 -7.02 9.56
CA LEU A 89 -4.13 -7.27 9.46
C LEU A 89 -4.39 -7.94 8.11
N PRO A 90 -4.57 -9.27 8.07
CA PRO A 90 -4.52 -10.04 6.84
C PRO A 90 -5.80 -9.91 6.01
N ALA A 91 -5.68 -10.16 4.70
CA ALA A 91 -6.81 -10.30 3.79
C ALA A 91 -7.44 -11.70 3.88
N SER A 92 -8.69 -11.79 3.47
CA SER A 92 -9.35 -13.05 3.11
C SER A 92 -9.98 -12.92 1.73
N THR A 93 -10.07 -14.01 0.98
CA THR A 93 -10.76 -14.05 -0.32
C THR A 93 -12.24 -13.67 -0.22
N ALA A 94 -12.84 -13.76 0.98
CA ALA A 94 -14.18 -13.25 1.27
C ALA A 94 -14.34 -11.76 0.96
N LEU A 95 -13.26 -10.95 0.98
CA LEU A 95 -13.27 -9.54 0.58
C LEU A 95 -13.83 -9.32 -0.82
N ALA A 96 -13.66 -10.29 -1.76
CA ALA A 96 -14.21 -10.19 -3.10
C ALA A 96 -15.76 -10.10 -3.12
N THR A 97 -16.42 -10.56 -2.07
CA THR A 97 -17.88 -10.46 -1.94
C THR A 97 -18.35 -9.06 -1.57
N LEU A 98 -17.50 -8.26 -0.91
CA LEU A 98 -17.84 -6.91 -0.43
C LEU A 98 -18.10 -5.95 -1.59
N GLU A 99 -17.35 -6.05 -2.69
CA GLU A 99 -17.54 -5.21 -3.86
C GLU A 99 -18.96 -5.32 -4.43
N ARG A 100 -19.53 -6.53 -4.40
CA ARG A 100 -20.91 -6.79 -4.83
C ARG A 100 -21.95 -6.33 -3.79
N ARG A 101 -21.66 -6.51 -2.49
CA ARG A 101 -22.57 -6.18 -1.39
C ARG A 101 -22.62 -4.69 -1.07
N ALA A 102 -21.58 -3.93 -1.40
CA ALA A 102 -21.47 -2.51 -1.10
C ALA A 102 -22.34 -1.63 -2.01
N ILE A 103 -22.83 -2.17 -3.13
CA ILE A 103 -23.67 -1.43 -4.08
C ILE A 103 -24.94 -0.96 -3.34
N GLY A 104 -25.11 0.36 -3.19
CA GLY A 104 -26.27 0.98 -2.56
C GLY A 104 -26.25 1.03 -1.02
N LYS A 105 -25.18 0.57 -0.36
CA LYS A 105 -25.04 0.69 1.10
C LYS A 105 -24.16 1.88 1.49
N SER A 106 -24.69 2.78 2.31
CA SER A 106 -23.93 3.89 2.90
C SER A 106 -23.11 3.41 4.09
N GLY A 107 -21.96 4.08 4.36
CA GLY A 107 -21.14 3.84 5.56
C GLY A 107 -20.04 2.79 5.43
N MET A 108 -20.05 1.94 4.43
CA MET A 108 -19.02 0.89 4.24
C MET A 108 -17.63 1.44 3.83
N GLY A 109 -17.52 2.69 3.43
CA GLY A 109 -16.25 3.30 2.97
C GLY A 109 -15.31 3.77 4.07
N LEU A 110 -15.66 3.62 5.36
CA LEU A 110 -14.90 4.17 6.49
C LEU A 110 -14.54 3.13 7.56
N GLN A 111 -14.71 1.85 7.29
CA GLN A 111 -14.48 0.81 8.31
C GLN A 111 -13.00 0.71 8.69
N VAL A 112 -12.10 0.81 7.71
CA VAL A 112 -10.65 0.82 7.97
C VAL A 112 -10.23 2.06 8.76
N SER A 113 -10.80 3.24 8.45
CA SER A 113 -10.53 4.46 9.25
C SER A 113 -10.93 4.29 10.70
N LYS A 114 -12.10 3.67 10.97
CA LYS A 114 -12.57 3.39 12.33
C LYS A 114 -11.63 2.43 13.06
N ALA A 115 -11.22 1.35 12.40
CA ALA A 115 -10.29 0.38 12.99
C ALA A 115 -8.95 1.02 13.35
N ILE A 116 -8.38 1.82 12.45
CA ILE A 116 -7.10 2.51 12.68
C ILE A 116 -7.18 3.50 13.86
N GLU A 117 -8.31 4.19 14.05
CA GLU A 117 -8.50 5.10 15.19
C GLU A 117 -8.38 4.38 16.53
N HIS A 118 -8.78 3.10 16.61
CA HIS A 118 -8.70 2.30 17.83
C HIS A 118 -7.29 1.83 18.19
N VAL A 119 -6.35 1.87 17.25
CA VAL A 119 -4.95 1.41 17.44
C VAL A 119 -3.93 2.51 17.15
N LYS A 120 -4.37 3.77 17.16
CA LYS A 120 -3.55 4.91 16.76
C LYS A 120 -2.35 5.18 17.68
N ASP A 121 -2.42 4.72 18.91
CA ASP A 121 -1.37 4.92 19.92
C ASP A 121 -0.38 3.74 19.95
N ASP A 122 -0.68 2.63 19.22
CA ASP A 122 0.10 1.40 19.22
C ASP A 122 1.11 1.35 18.06
N TYR A 123 0.89 2.14 17.01
CA TYR A 123 1.74 2.14 15.81
C TYR A 123 2.17 3.54 15.39
N ASP A 124 3.41 3.64 14.91
CA ASP A 124 3.94 4.87 14.28
C ASP A 124 3.42 5.02 12.84
N TYR A 125 3.34 3.89 12.12
CA TYR A 125 2.92 3.83 10.72
C TYR A 125 1.88 2.74 10.47
N VAL A 126 0.91 3.04 9.60
CA VAL A 126 0.01 2.06 9.00
C VAL A 126 0.21 2.11 7.49
N LEU A 127 0.54 0.96 6.87
CA LEU A 127 0.70 0.83 5.43
C LEU A 127 -0.40 -0.07 4.87
N ILE A 128 -1.18 0.46 3.92
CA ILE A 128 -2.35 -0.23 3.37
C ILE A 128 -2.06 -0.68 1.93
N ASP A 129 -2.05 -1.99 1.66
CA ASP A 129 -2.07 -2.54 0.30
C ASP A 129 -3.50 -2.59 -0.22
N SER A 130 -3.78 -2.00 -1.36
CA SER A 130 -5.12 -1.90 -1.91
C SER A 130 -5.29 -2.69 -3.21
N PRO A 131 -6.52 -3.18 -3.49
CA PRO A 131 -6.80 -3.84 -4.76
C PRO A 131 -6.67 -2.86 -5.95
N PRO A 132 -6.47 -3.39 -7.19
CA PRO A 132 -6.41 -2.55 -8.38
C PRO A 132 -7.80 -2.05 -8.86
N VAL A 133 -8.87 -2.53 -8.28
CA VAL A 133 -10.25 -2.18 -8.66
C VAL A 133 -10.73 -0.99 -7.85
N LEU A 134 -11.33 0.00 -8.54
CA LEU A 134 -11.99 1.12 -7.87
C LEU A 134 -13.33 0.66 -7.30
N GLY A 135 -13.32 0.27 -6.03
CA GLY A 135 -14.50 -0.20 -5.31
C GLY A 135 -14.43 0.18 -3.83
N VAL A 136 -15.25 -0.46 -3.00
CA VAL A 136 -15.36 -0.14 -1.58
C VAL A 136 -14.04 -0.31 -0.82
N LEU A 137 -13.22 -1.30 -1.19
CA LEU A 137 -11.94 -1.59 -0.54
C LEU A 137 -10.92 -0.50 -0.84
N MET A 138 -10.77 -0.08 -2.12
CA MET A 138 -9.89 1.04 -2.46
C MET A 138 -10.38 2.34 -1.81
N VAL A 139 -11.68 2.58 -1.74
CA VAL A 139 -12.24 3.77 -1.06
C VAL A 139 -11.87 3.75 0.42
N ASN A 140 -11.95 2.60 1.11
CA ASN A 140 -11.52 2.46 2.50
C ASN A 140 -10.03 2.79 2.67
N ALA A 141 -9.16 2.26 1.81
CA ALA A 141 -7.72 2.56 1.85
C ALA A 141 -7.46 4.06 1.72
N LEU A 142 -8.09 4.70 0.72
CA LEU A 142 -7.89 6.12 0.45
C LEU A 142 -8.55 7.02 1.51
N ALA A 143 -9.69 6.62 2.06
CA ALA A 143 -10.37 7.38 3.12
C ALA A 143 -9.58 7.38 4.44
N ALA A 144 -8.96 6.24 4.78
CA ALA A 144 -8.18 6.08 6.01
C ALA A 144 -6.82 6.79 5.97
N SER A 145 -6.32 7.13 4.78
CA SER A 145 -4.93 7.56 4.61
C SER A 145 -4.74 9.07 4.68
N ASN A 146 -3.57 9.48 5.16
CA ASN A 146 -3.09 10.86 5.09
C ASN A 146 -2.06 11.08 3.95
N ARG A 147 -1.54 10.00 3.34
CA ARG A 147 -0.69 10.02 2.13
C ARG A 147 -1.01 8.83 1.23
N LEU A 148 -0.93 9.05 -0.08
CA LEU A 148 -1.07 8.01 -1.08
C LEU A 148 0.22 7.83 -1.87
N LEU A 149 0.72 6.61 -1.94
CA LEU A 149 1.83 6.21 -2.79
C LEU A 149 1.28 5.46 -4.01
N VAL A 150 1.72 5.88 -5.20
CA VAL A 150 1.22 5.35 -6.47
C VAL A 150 2.37 4.73 -7.26
N PRO A 151 2.73 3.45 -7.00
CA PRO A 151 3.71 2.76 -7.81
C PRO A 151 3.23 2.66 -9.26
N SER A 152 4.08 3.03 -10.21
CA SER A 152 3.77 3.01 -11.64
C SER A 152 4.96 2.47 -12.43
N GLN A 153 4.74 1.42 -13.21
CA GLN A 153 5.78 0.88 -14.08
C GLN A 153 6.20 1.91 -15.14
N THR A 154 7.47 1.92 -15.48
CA THR A 154 8.01 2.78 -16.53
C THR A 154 7.78 2.18 -17.92
N GLU A 155 6.50 2.00 -18.28
CA GLU A 155 6.03 1.51 -19.58
C GLU A 155 4.78 2.24 -20.07
N PHE A 156 4.53 2.26 -21.39
CA PHE A 156 3.46 3.05 -22.01
C PHE A 156 2.06 2.74 -21.45
N LEU A 157 1.70 1.47 -21.31
CA LEU A 157 0.37 1.11 -20.80
C LEU A 157 0.17 1.47 -19.31
N ALA A 158 1.26 1.59 -18.56
CA ALA A 158 1.18 2.03 -17.17
C ALA A 158 0.84 3.52 -17.06
N LEU A 159 1.31 4.36 -18.01
CA LEU A 159 0.91 5.77 -18.06
C LEU A 159 -0.61 5.92 -18.21
N LYS A 160 -1.23 5.11 -19.05
CA LYS A 160 -2.70 5.13 -19.22
C LYS A 160 -3.46 4.68 -17.97
N GLY A 161 -2.91 3.71 -17.23
CA GLY A 161 -3.43 3.31 -15.92
C GLY A 161 -3.29 4.42 -14.87
N LEU A 162 -2.15 5.10 -14.87
CA LEU A 162 -1.86 6.22 -13.98
C LEU A 162 -2.79 7.41 -14.22
N GLU A 163 -3.07 7.78 -15.48
CA GLU A 163 -4.04 8.83 -15.81
C GLU A 163 -5.42 8.56 -15.16
N ARG A 164 -5.89 7.30 -15.19
CA ARG A 164 -7.15 6.91 -14.52
C ARG A 164 -7.05 7.04 -13.01
N MET A 165 -5.95 6.60 -12.43
CA MET A 165 -5.72 6.73 -10.99
C MET A 165 -5.70 8.18 -10.53
N VAL A 166 -5.04 9.08 -11.25
CA VAL A 166 -5.01 10.52 -10.96
C VAL A 166 -6.41 11.15 -11.06
N ARG A 167 -7.23 10.74 -12.03
CA ARG A 167 -8.65 11.16 -12.08
C ARG A 167 -9.43 10.70 -10.86
N THR A 168 -9.23 9.45 -10.43
CA THR A 168 -9.87 8.90 -9.23
C THR A 168 -9.44 9.67 -7.98
N ILE A 169 -8.14 9.95 -7.82
CA ILE A 169 -7.63 10.78 -6.71
C ILE A 169 -8.30 12.16 -6.72
N SER A 170 -8.41 12.78 -7.91
CA SER A 170 -9.07 14.08 -8.06
C SER A 170 -10.54 14.06 -7.64
N MET A 171 -11.28 12.98 -7.98
CA MET A 171 -12.68 12.81 -7.55
C MET A 171 -12.78 12.67 -6.02
N ILE A 172 -11.94 11.84 -5.42
CA ILE A 172 -11.92 11.62 -3.98
C ILE A 172 -11.55 12.91 -3.25
N ASN A 173 -10.56 13.66 -3.74
CA ASN A 173 -10.13 14.91 -3.14
C ASN A 173 -11.22 16.01 -3.18
N ARG A 174 -12.18 15.96 -4.12
CA ARG A 174 -13.35 16.87 -4.12
C ARG A 174 -14.32 16.59 -2.98
N ALA A 175 -14.39 15.32 -2.53
CA ALA A 175 -15.27 14.90 -1.44
C ALA A 175 -14.61 14.98 -0.06
N ARG A 176 -13.27 15.12 0.02
CA ARG A 176 -12.53 15.19 1.28
C ARG A 176 -12.44 16.63 1.80
N LYS A 177 -12.53 16.78 3.11
CA LYS A 177 -12.26 18.07 3.79
C LYS A 177 -10.78 18.47 3.61
N ASN A 178 -9.88 17.53 3.80
CA ASN A 178 -8.43 17.70 3.61
C ASN A 178 -7.98 16.93 2.37
N ARG A 179 -7.25 17.60 1.48
CA ARG A 179 -6.69 16.96 0.27
C ARG A 179 -5.75 15.82 0.66
N LEU A 180 -5.90 14.66 0.04
CA LEU A 180 -4.97 13.55 0.14
C LEU A 180 -3.78 13.82 -0.81
N PRO A 181 -2.59 14.10 -0.27
CA PRO A 181 -1.39 14.23 -1.09
C PRO A 181 -1.01 12.87 -1.64
N TYR A 182 -0.45 12.85 -2.86
CA TYR A 182 0.02 11.60 -3.46
C TYR A 182 1.40 11.76 -4.08
N THR A 183 2.15 10.65 -4.10
CA THR A 183 3.48 10.57 -4.70
C THR A 183 3.51 9.41 -5.70
N ILE A 184 3.82 9.69 -6.96
CA ILE A 184 4.02 8.70 -8.00
C ILE A 184 5.42 8.12 -7.87
N ILE A 185 5.52 6.79 -7.74
CA ILE A 185 6.79 6.09 -7.61
C ILE A 185 7.07 5.33 -8.90
N PRO A 186 8.01 5.77 -9.74
CA PRO A 186 8.40 5.02 -10.93
C PRO A 186 9.05 3.69 -10.53
N THR A 187 8.46 2.57 -10.97
CA THR A 187 8.90 1.21 -10.65
C THR A 187 9.32 0.45 -11.91
N PHE A 188 9.99 -0.69 -11.70
CA PHE A 188 10.48 -1.55 -12.78
C PHE A 188 11.32 -0.80 -13.83
N TYR A 189 12.04 0.22 -13.39
CA TYR A 189 12.88 1.01 -14.28
C TYR A 189 14.07 0.21 -14.79
N ASP A 190 14.20 0.14 -16.11
CA ASP A 190 15.36 -0.45 -16.77
C ASP A 190 16.01 0.58 -17.72
N ARG A 191 17.16 1.14 -17.30
CA ARG A 191 17.91 2.14 -18.08
C ARG A 191 18.42 1.64 -19.43
N ARG A 192 18.43 0.31 -19.65
CA ARG A 192 18.88 -0.31 -20.91
C ARG A 192 17.82 -0.26 -21.99
N THR A 193 16.56 -0.02 -21.63
CA THR A 193 15.45 0.02 -22.58
C THR A 193 15.03 1.46 -22.86
N GLN A 194 14.96 1.81 -24.16
CA GLN A 194 14.50 3.14 -24.57
C GLN A 194 13.06 3.42 -24.13
N ALA A 195 12.21 2.40 -24.10
CA ALA A 195 10.82 2.52 -23.66
C ALA A 195 10.75 3.01 -22.22
N SER A 196 11.52 2.41 -21.30
CA SER A 196 11.55 2.80 -19.89
C SER A 196 12.08 4.23 -19.70
N VAL A 197 13.15 4.59 -20.40
CA VAL A 197 13.74 5.93 -20.35
C VAL A 197 12.76 7.00 -20.87
N LYS A 198 12.10 6.74 -22.02
CA LYS A 198 11.09 7.66 -22.57
C LYS A 198 9.90 7.82 -21.64
N CYS A 199 9.39 6.71 -21.10
CA CYS A 199 8.26 6.72 -20.16
C CYS A 199 8.60 7.51 -18.89
N LEU A 200 9.78 7.32 -18.31
CA LEU A 200 10.21 8.09 -17.12
C LEU A 200 10.26 9.59 -17.44
N ARG A 201 10.77 9.99 -18.59
CA ARG A 201 10.79 11.39 -19.01
C ARG A 201 9.38 11.97 -19.15
N GLU A 202 8.45 11.18 -19.71
CA GLU A 202 7.05 11.59 -19.84
C GLU A 202 6.36 11.73 -18.48
N LEU A 203 6.62 10.81 -17.53
CA LEU A 203 6.16 10.93 -16.16
C LEU A 203 6.64 12.24 -15.50
N HIS A 204 7.91 12.59 -15.65
CA HIS A 204 8.44 13.86 -15.14
C HIS A 204 7.80 15.08 -15.79
N ASN A 205 7.52 15.04 -17.10
CA ASN A 205 6.87 16.15 -17.80
C ASN A 205 5.42 16.35 -17.36
N LEU A 206 4.67 15.26 -17.12
CA LEU A 206 3.24 15.31 -16.81
C LEU A 206 2.95 15.51 -15.31
N TYR A 207 3.84 15.03 -14.44
CA TYR A 207 3.60 14.97 -12.98
C TYR A 207 4.80 15.47 -12.17
N SER A 208 5.42 16.57 -12.60
CA SER A 208 6.67 17.09 -12.01
C SER A 208 6.57 17.38 -10.52
N ALA A 209 5.38 17.73 -10.03
CA ALA A 209 5.15 18.05 -8.60
C ALA A 209 4.85 16.81 -7.74
N GLU A 210 4.37 15.73 -8.35
CA GLU A 210 3.93 14.53 -7.65
C GLU A 210 4.84 13.32 -7.85
N ILE A 211 5.79 13.39 -8.77
CA ILE A 211 6.71 12.26 -9.03
C ILE A 211 7.85 12.24 -8.02
N ALA A 212 8.12 11.06 -7.47
CA ALA A 212 9.27 10.85 -6.61
C ALA A 212 10.58 11.16 -7.34
N SER A 213 11.53 11.78 -6.63
CA SER A 213 12.89 12.02 -7.13
C SER A 213 13.72 10.74 -7.33
N VAL A 214 13.20 9.61 -6.85
CA VAL A 214 13.85 8.30 -6.88
C VAL A 214 13.07 7.37 -7.80
N VAL A 215 13.79 6.55 -8.56
CA VAL A 215 13.21 5.47 -9.39
C VAL A 215 13.58 4.11 -8.81
N VAL A 216 12.62 3.19 -8.76
CA VAL A 216 12.85 1.82 -8.30
C VAL A 216 13.22 0.95 -9.51
N PRO A 217 14.44 0.42 -9.57
CA PRO A 217 14.87 -0.40 -10.69
C PRO A 217 14.23 -1.80 -10.66
N VAL A 218 14.27 -2.50 -11.79
CA VAL A 218 14.06 -3.95 -11.81
C VAL A 218 15.09 -4.62 -10.92
N ASP A 219 14.61 -5.39 -9.94
CA ASP A 219 15.45 -6.14 -9.00
C ASP A 219 14.81 -7.49 -8.66
N THR A 220 15.50 -8.57 -8.99
CA THR A 220 15.03 -9.95 -8.74
C THR A 220 15.06 -10.32 -7.25
N LYS A 221 15.79 -9.57 -6.44
CA LYS A 221 15.89 -9.80 -4.99
C LYS A 221 14.55 -9.69 -4.28
N PHE A 222 13.63 -8.84 -4.79
CA PHE A 222 12.26 -8.76 -4.26
C PHE A 222 11.50 -10.08 -4.37
N ARG A 223 11.64 -10.79 -5.51
CA ARG A 223 11.03 -12.12 -5.70
C ARG A 223 11.64 -13.17 -4.75
N ASN A 224 12.96 -13.12 -4.58
CA ASN A 224 13.65 -14.06 -3.70
C ASN A 224 13.30 -13.82 -2.23
N ALA A 225 13.12 -12.56 -1.82
CA ALA A 225 12.63 -12.20 -0.49
C ALA A 225 11.20 -12.70 -0.25
N SER A 226 10.30 -12.51 -1.24
CA SER A 226 8.91 -12.97 -1.13
C SER A 226 8.78 -14.49 -1.03
N MET A 227 9.61 -15.25 -1.74
CA MET A 227 9.65 -16.72 -1.63
C MET A 227 10.04 -17.21 -0.23
N LYS A 228 10.73 -16.37 0.55
CA LYS A 228 11.17 -16.69 1.92
C LYS A 228 10.31 -16.04 3.00
N GLY A 229 9.32 -15.24 2.63
CA GLY A 229 8.49 -14.52 3.59
C GLY A 229 9.25 -13.48 4.42
N VAL A 230 10.38 -12.95 3.93
CA VAL A 230 11.24 -12.01 4.66
C VAL A 230 11.24 -10.62 4.01
N PHE A 231 11.40 -9.59 4.81
CA PHE A 231 11.47 -8.22 4.29
C PHE A 231 12.69 -8.03 3.37
N PRO A 232 12.54 -7.36 2.22
CA PRO A 232 13.64 -7.15 1.28
C PRO A 232 14.86 -6.46 1.92
N SER A 233 14.64 -5.52 2.87
CA SER A 233 15.69 -4.84 3.63
C SER A 233 16.53 -5.79 4.48
N ARG A 234 15.97 -6.90 4.95
CA ARG A 234 16.66 -7.94 5.71
C ARG A 234 17.21 -9.05 4.84
N PHE A 235 16.60 -9.28 3.66
CA PHE A 235 17.06 -10.29 2.71
C PHE A 235 18.36 -9.89 2.00
N ASP A 236 18.40 -8.66 1.46
CA ASP A 236 19.58 -8.08 0.79
C ASP A 236 19.55 -6.55 0.92
N PRO A 237 20.02 -6.00 2.05
CA PRO A 237 19.98 -4.55 2.32
C PRO A 237 20.79 -3.74 1.32
N SER A 238 21.75 -4.36 0.62
CA SER A 238 22.61 -3.73 -0.39
C SER A 238 22.02 -3.75 -1.80
N SER A 239 20.90 -4.43 -2.01
CA SER A 239 20.29 -4.51 -3.34
C SER A 239 19.86 -3.14 -3.84
N ARG A 240 19.94 -2.94 -5.16
CA ARG A 240 19.62 -1.64 -5.78
C ARG A 240 18.18 -1.21 -5.53
N GLY A 241 17.27 -2.18 -5.49
CA GLY A 241 15.87 -1.93 -5.21
C GLY A 241 15.65 -1.45 -3.77
N VAL A 242 16.26 -2.10 -2.79
CA VAL A 242 16.17 -1.72 -1.37
C VAL A 242 16.78 -0.34 -1.14
N LEU A 243 17.96 -0.08 -1.71
CA LEU A 243 18.60 1.24 -1.60
C LEU A 243 17.76 2.37 -2.24
N ALA A 244 17.03 2.07 -3.33
CA ALA A 244 16.10 3.02 -3.92
C ALA A 244 14.92 3.31 -2.98
N TYR A 245 14.31 2.28 -2.38
CA TYR A 245 13.24 2.47 -1.39
C TYR A 245 13.72 3.17 -0.12
N ALA A 246 14.95 2.92 0.35
CA ALA A 246 15.51 3.63 1.50
C ALA A 246 15.64 5.14 1.22
N LYS A 247 16.10 5.53 0.02
CA LYS A 247 16.14 6.94 -0.39
C LYS A 247 14.74 7.54 -0.51
N LEU A 248 13.80 6.78 -1.07
CA LEU A 248 12.40 7.21 -1.16
C LEU A 248 11.81 7.45 0.23
N LEU A 249 11.97 6.49 1.14
CA LEU A 249 11.47 6.59 2.51
C LEU A 249 12.00 7.86 3.21
N LYS A 250 13.30 8.10 3.10
CA LYS A 250 13.91 9.30 3.67
C LYS A 250 13.26 10.59 3.14
N ALA A 251 13.05 10.69 1.83
CA ALA A 251 12.40 11.85 1.22
C ALA A 251 10.96 12.01 1.70
N LEU A 252 10.19 10.91 1.82
CA LEU A 252 8.80 10.94 2.29
C LEU A 252 8.70 11.41 3.75
N ILE A 253 9.61 10.95 4.62
CA ILE A 253 9.65 11.37 6.04
C ILE A 253 10.01 12.85 6.14
N GLU A 254 11.01 13.33 5.37
CA GLU A 254 11.40 14.73 5.34
C GLU A 254 10.25 15.64 4.87
N GLU A 255 9.48 15.22 3.86
CA GLU A 255 8.29 15.95 3.39
C GLU A 255 7.18 16.01 4.44
N ASP A 256 6.96 14.93 5.20
CA ASP A 256 5.93 14.90 6.25
C ASP A 256 6.31 15.72 7.48
N ALA A 257 7.61 15.85 7.78
CA ALA A 257 8.11 16.70 8.86
C ALA A 257 8.00 18.21 8.54
N GLN A 258 7.79 18.60 7.28
CA GLN A 258 7.67 19.99 6.84
C GLN A 258 6.22 20.51 6.79
N LYS A 259 5.23 19.64 7.04
CA LYS A 259 3.78 19.96 7.03
C LYS A 259 3.27 20.25 8.44
#